data_8173256f2579dad9930931ccef39338a
#
_entry.id   8173256f2579dad9930931ccef39338a
#
_cell.length_a   1.000
_cell.length_b   1.000
_cell.length_c   1.000
_cell.angle_alpha   90.00
_cell.angle_beta   90.00
_cell.angle_gamma   90.00
#
_symmetry.space_group_name_H-M   'P 1'
#
loop_
_entity.id
_entity.type
_entity.pdbx_description
1 polymer ?
#
loop_
_entity_poly.entity_id
_entity_poly.type
_entity_poly.pdbx_seq_one_letter_code
_entity_poly.pdbx_strand_id
1 'polypeptide(L)'
;KSLRDIISDVIKVCGVAKAADFLDGIKNLGYQMAFKGGLSFNLGDIIIPEQKEALVQKGYDEVEQVINNYNMGFITNNERYNQVIDIWTHVNSELSNILMKTISSDDQGFNAVYMMLDSGARGSKEQIRQLSGMRGLMAKPQKAGAEGGQIIENPILSNFKEGLSVLEYFISTHGARKGLADTAL
;
A
#
# COMPACT_ATOMS: atom_id res chain seq x y z
N LYS A 1 17.58 6.26 -7.72
CA LYS A 1 17.87 7.68 -7.46
C LYS A 1 19.01 8.14 -8.37
N SER A 2 20.17 7.53 -8.32
CA SER A 2 21.36 7.90 -9.11
C SER A 2 21.12 7.94 -10.63
N LEU A 3 20.35 7.01 -11.21
CA LEU A 3 20.02 7.04 -12.63
C LEU A 3 19.23 8.28 -13.06
N ARG A 4 18.32 8.77 -12.21
CA ARG A 4 17.57 10.01 -12.50
C ARG A 4 18.48 11.23 -12.52
N ASP A 5 19.45 11.27 -11.62
CA ASP A 5 20.42 12.36 -11.56
C ASP A 5 21.30 12.35 -12.83
N ILE A 6 21.78 11.18 -13.26
CA ILE A 6 22.55 11.01 -14.52
C ILE A 6 21.72 11.45 -15.74
N ILE A 7 20.43 11.11 -15.81
CA ILE A 7 19.57 11.55 -16.93
C ILE A 7 19.48 13.07 -16.99
N SER A 8 19.32 13.73 -15.84
CA SER A 8 19.30 15.20 -15.77
C SER A 8 20.60 15.82 -16.30
N ASP A 9 21.73 15.26 -15.94
CA ASP A 9 23.05 15.76 -16.38
C ASP A 9 23.28 15.51 -17.87
N VAL A 10 22.87 14.35 -18.39
CA VAL A 10 22.94 14.06 -19.85
C VAL A 10 22.11 15.04 -20.66
N ILE A 11 20.91 15.40 -20.19
CA ILE A 11 20.07 16.39 -20.88
C ILE A 11 20.76 17.76 -20.92
N LYS A 12 21.37 18.16 -19.80
CA LYS A 12 22.04 19.47 -19.70
C LYS A 12 23.28 19.55 -20.57
N VAL A 13 24.10 18.50 -20.63
CA VAL A 13 25.38 18.49 -21.29
C VAL A 13 25.30 18.12 -22.76
N CYS A 14 24.54 17.09 -23.09
CA CYS A 14 24.49 16.47 -24.41
C CYS A 14 23.27 16.91 -25.25
N GLY A 15 22.30 17.56 -24.67
CA GLY A 15 21.05 17.94 -25.30
C GLY A 15 20.03 16.80 -25.41
N VAL A 16 18.81 17.16 -25.83
CA VAL A 16 17.63 16.26 -25.80
C VAL A 16 17.78 15.06 -26.74
N ALA A 17 18.31 15.26 -27.94
CA ALA A 17 18.45 14.17 -28.93
C ALA A 17 19.35 13.02 -28.42
N LYS A 18 20.53 13.35 -27.91
CA LYS A 18 21.45 12.35 -27.32
C LYS A 18 20.90 11.75 -26.02
N ALA A 19 20.12 12.52 -25.26
CA ALA A 19 19.45 11.99 -24.08
C ALA A 19 18.40 10.94 -24.44
N ALA A 20 17.69 11.07 -25.56
CA ALA A 20 16.76 10.05 -26.05
C ALA A 20 17.48 8.73 -26.39
N ASP A 21 18.60 8.81 -27.15
CA ASP A 21 19.42 7.63 -27.45
C ASP A 21 19.95 6.95 -26.19
N PHE A 22 20.37 7.74 -25.22
CA PHE A 22 20.84 7.24 -23.92
C PHE A 22 19.72 6.52 -23.16
N LEU A 23 18.49 7.06 -23.13
CA LEU A 23 17.34 6.44 -22.49
C LEU A 23 16.95 5.12 -23.16
N ASP A 24 16.99 5.07 -24.49
CA ASP A 24 16.76 3.82 -25.23
C ASP A 24 17.84 2.76 -24.93
N GLY A 25 19.08 3.19 -24.79
CA GLY A 25 20.18 2.32 -24.37
C GLY A 25 19.95 1.72 -22.97
N ILE A 26 19.57 2.55 -22.00
CA ILE A 26 19.25 2.10 -20.61
C ILE A 26 18.06 1.14 -20.61
N LYS A 27 17.00 1.47 -21.34
CA LYS A 27 15.81 0.63 -21.49
C LYS A 27 16.17 -0.78 -22.01
N ASN A 28 16.91 -0.83 -23.09
CA ASN A 28 17.32 -2.10 -23.72
C ASN A 28 18.25 -2.91 -22.79
N LEU A 29 19.19 -2.25 -22.13
CA LEU A 29 20.07 -2.87 -21.15
C LEU A 29 19.25 -3.46 -19.97
N GLY A 30 18.27 -2.71 -19.48
CA GLY A 30 17.36 -3.16 -18.42
C GLY A 30 16.63 -4.44 -18.79
N TYR A 31 16.02 -4.49 -19.97
CA TYR A 31 15.35 -5.69 -20.48
C TYR A 31 16.30 -6.88 -20.65
N GLN A 32 17.48 -6.67 -21.21
CA GLN A 32 18.48 -7.73 -21.36
C GLN A 32 18.95 -8.28 -20.02
N MET A 33 19.16 -7.43 -19.02
CA MET A 33 19.59 -7.86 -17.69
C MET A 33 18.47 -8.58 -16.94
N ALA A 34 17.24 -8.12 -17.04
CA ALA A 34 16.08 -8.81 -16.48
C ALA A 34 15.90 -10.20 -17.09
N PHE A 35 16.05 -10.33 -18.39
CA PHE A 35 16.00 -11.62 -19.08
C PHE A 35 17.15 -12.55 -18.66
N LYS A 36 18.38 -12.07 -18.63
CA LYS A 36 19.55 -12.86 -18.18
C LYS A 36 19.47 -13.26 -16.72
N GLY A 37 18.93 -12.38 -15.88
CA GLY A 37 18.72 -12.66 -14.46
C GLY A 37 17.58 -13.62 -14.17
N GLY A 38 16.72 -13.92 -15.15
CA GLY A 38 15.55 -14.77 -14.96
C GLY A 38 14.55 -14.21 -13.94
N LEU A 39 14.41 -12.86 -13.88
CA LEU A 39 13.54 -12.21 -12.90
C LEU A 39 12.08 -12.46 -13.23
N SER A 40 11.40 -13.15 -12.34
CA SER A 40 9.96 -13.43 -12.40
C SER A 40 9.37 -13.30 -11.00
N PHE A 41 8.06 -13.16 -10.92
CA PHE A 41 7.33 -13.15 -9.64
C PHE A 41 6.02 -13.93 -9.76
N ASN A 42 5.55 -14.43 -8.65
CA ASN A 42 4.29 -15.16 -8.55
C ASN A 42 3.54 -14.79 -7.26
N LEU A 43 2.36 -15.36 -7.08
CA LEU A 43 1.58 -15.13 -5.85
C LEU A 43 2.24 -15.68 -4.57
N GLY A 44 3.15 -16.65 -4.72
CA GLY A 44 3.93 -17.17 -3.59
C GLY A 44 4.87 -16.13 -3.00
N ASP A 45 5.43 -15.25 -3.83
CA ASP A 45 6.37 -14.20 -3.41
C ASP A 45 5.70 -13.10 -2.57
N ILE A 46 4.36 -13.07 -2.57
CA ILE A 46 3.57 -12.18 -1.72
C ILE A 46 3.36 -12.89 -0.38
N ILE A 47 4.16 -12.53 0.63
CA ILE A 47 4.14 -13.16 1.94
C ILE A 47 3.21 -12.39 2.87
N ILE A 48 2.33 -13.12 3.55
CA ILE A 48 1.48 -12.56 4.61
C ILE A 48 2.19 -12.76 5.93
N PRO A 49 2.44 -11.70 6.74
CA PRO A 49 3.08 -11.85 8.03
C PRO A 49 2.24 -12.71 9.00
N GLU A 50 2.86 -13.66 9.67
CA GLU A 50 2.20 -14.52 10.68
C GLU A 50 1.60 -13.71 11.83
N GLN A 51 2.20 -12.57 12.16
CA GLN A 51 1.76 -11.68 13.22
C GLN A 51 0.46 -10.91 12.90
N LYS A 52 -0.04 -10.99 11.67
CA LYS A 52 -1.23 -10.24 11.22
C LYS A 52 -2.43 -10.51 12.11
N GLU A 53 -2.75 -11.77 12.37
CA GLU A 53 -3.91 -12.16 13.16
C GLU A 53 -3.84 -11.62 14.60
N ALA A 54 -2.67 -11.73 15.24
CA ALA A 54 -2.46 -11.23 16.59
C ALA A 54 -2.61 -9.70 16.68
N LEU A 55 -2.10 -8.98 15.69
CA LEU A 55 -2.23 -7.51 15.62
C LEU A 55 -3.67 -7.06 15.39
N VAL A 56 -4.38 -7.75 14.53
CA VAL A 56 -5.80 -7.48 14.27
C VAL A 56 -6.63 -7.75 15.52
N GLN A 57 -6.38 -8.86 16.22
CA GLN A 57 -7.08 -9.18 17.47
C GLN A 57 -6.82 -8.12 18.54
N LYS A 58 -5.57 -7.70 18.72
CA LYS A 58 -5.23 -6.58 19.61
C LYS A 58 -6.00 -5.31 19.26
N GLY A 59 -6.10 -4.99 17.97
CA GLY A 59 -6.89 -3.85 17.50
C GLY A 59 -8.37 -3.96 17.88
N TYR A 60 -8.97 -5.14 17.76
CA TYR A 60 -10.34 -5.38 18.19
C TYR A 60 -10.53 -5.21 19.70
N ASP A 61 -9.61 -5.73 20.50
CA ASP A 61 -9.66 -5.62 21.96
C ASP A 61 -9.58 -4.14 22.41
N GLU A 62 -8.73 -3.34 21.77
CA GLU A 62 -8.63 -1.90 22.02
C GLU A 62 -9.92 -1.14 21.60
N VAL A 63 -10.50 -1.50 20.45
CA VAL A 63 -11.77 -0.92 19.98
C VAL A 63 -12.91 -1.26 20.92
N GLU A 64 -12.96 -2.48 21.45
CA GLU A 64 -13.97 -2.88 22.43
C GLU A 64 -13.90 -2.06 23.71
N GLN A 65 -12.69 -1.76 24.20
CA GLN A 65 -12.49 -0.87 25.36
C GLN A 65 -13.03 0.54 25.07
N VAL A 66 -12.78 1.08 23.88
CA VAL A 66 -13.30 2.39 23.48
C VAL A 66 -14.83 2.40 23.43
N ILE A 67 -15.44 1.35 22.88
CA ILE A 67 -16.90 1.18 22.84
C ILE A 67 -17.49 1.09 24.27
N ASN A 68 -16.82 0.35 25.15
CA ASN A 68 -17.25 0.25 26.55
C ASN A 68 -17.18 1.62 27.25
N ASN A 69 -16.12 2.41 27.07
CA ASN A 69 -16.01 3.75 27.60
C ASN A 69 -17.12 4.69 27.07
N TYR A 70 -17.47 4.55 25.81
CA TYR A 70 -18.61 5.28 25.22
C TYR A 70 -19.94 4.87 25.85
N ASN A 71 -20.19 3.57 26.01
CA ASN A 71 -21.42 3.04 26.61
C ASN A 71 -21.57 3.46 28.08
N MET A 72 -20.47 3.62 28.80
CA MET A 72 -20.43 4.14 30.17
C MET A 72 -20.59 5.66 30.24
N GLY A 73 -20.60 6.35 29.11
CA GLY A 73 -20.76 7.80 29.04
C GLY A 73 -19.49 8.61 29.35
N PHE A 74 -18.31 7.97 29.36
CA PHE A 74 -17.03 8.65 29.64
C PHE A 74 -16.52 9.46 28.45
N ILE A 75 -16.90 9.10 27.24
CA ILE A 75 -16.48 9.75 26.00
C ILE A 75 -17.68 10.05 25.09
N THR A 76 -17.54 11.07 24.26
CA THR A 76 -18.54 11.44 23.25
C THR A 76 -18.45 10.52 22.02
N ASN A 77 -19.49 10.51 21.20
CA ASN A 77 -19.47 9.73 19.94
C ASN A 77 -18.37 10.19 18.98
N ASN A 78 -18.03 11.47 18.98
CA ASN A 78 -16.95 12.00 18.14
C ASN A 78 -15.58 11.52 18.60
N GLU A 79 -15.35 11.50 19.92
CA GLU A 79 -14.12 10.95 20.52
C GLU A 79 -14.00 9.46 20.27
N ARG A 80 -15.09 8.70 20.44
CA ARG A 80 -15.14 7.28 20.12
C ARG A 80 -14.72 7.04 18.65
N TYR A 81 -15.32 7.77 17.72
CA TYR A 81 -15.03 7.66 16.29
C TYR A 81 -13.55 7.93 15.99
N ASN A 82 -13.00 9.01 16.54
CA ASN A 82 -11.60 9.37 16.33
C ASN A 82 -10.65 8.31 16.92
N GLN A 83 -10.93 7.83 18.13
CA GLN A 83 -10.11 6.80 18.78
C GLN A 83 -10.11 5.48 17.98
N VAL A 84 -11.25 5.06 17.45
CA VAL A 84 -11.35 3.85 16.61
C VAL A 84 -10.52 3.98 15.34
N ILE A 85 -10.57 5.15 14.68
CA ILE A 85 -9.76 5.40 13.48
C ILE A 85 -8.26 5.41 13.83
N ASP A 86 -7.88 6.02 14.93
CA ASP A 86 -6.47 6.06 15.37
C ASP A 86 -5.93 4.65 15.66
N ILE A 87 -6.72 3.81 16.34
CA ILE A 87 -6.35 2.41 16.60
C ILE A 87 -6.08 1.67 15.29
N TRP A 88 -7.00 1.72 14.34
CA TRP A 88 -6.84 1.02 13.07
C TRP A 88 -5.72 1.59 12.20
N THR A 89 -5.48 2.89 12.27
CA THR A 89 -4.34 3.53 11.59
C THR A 89 -3.02 3.04 12.19
N HIS A 90 -2.96 2.92 13.52
CA HIS A 90 -1.77 2.42 14.22
C HIS A 90 -1.49 0.95 13.89
N VAL A 91 -2.49 0.08 14.00
CA VAL A 91 -2.40 -1.34 13.62
C VAL A 91 -1.92 -1.50 12.18
N ASN A 92 -2.47 -0.72 11.26
CA ASN A 92 -2.10 -0.75 9.85
C ASN A 92 -0.64 -0.32 9.62
N SER A 93 -0.17 0.69 10.33
CA SER A 93 1.23 1.16 10.28
C SER A 93 2.19 0.12 10.85
N GLU A 94 1.86 -0.47 11.99
CA GLU A 94 2.65 -1.53 12.62
C GLU A 94 2.76 -2.77 11.72
N LEU A 95 1.64 -3.22 11.16
CA LEU A 95 1.59 -4.32 10.20
C LEU A 95 2.44 -4.02 8.96
N SER A 96 2.39 -2.79 8.44
CA SER A 96 3.21 -2.38 7.30
C SER A 96 4.71 -2.47 7.60
N ASN A 97 5.13 -2.07 8.80
CA ASN A 97 6.53 -2.14 9.21
C ASN A 97 7.01 -3.60 9.37
N ILE A 98 6.18 -4.47 9.94
CA ILE A 98 6.49 -5.90 10.08
C ILE A 98 6.58 -6.53 8.69
N LEU A 99 5.61 -6.25 7.81
CA LEU A 99 5.58 -6.72 6.44
C LEU A 99 6.87 -6.35 5.69
N MET A 100 7.28 -5.09 5.76
CA MET A 100 8.50 -4.63 5.09
C MET A 100 9.76 -5.34 5.61
N LYS A 101 9.83 -5.62 6.90
CA LYS A 101 10.93 -6.42 7.47
C LYS A 101 10.89 -7.87 6.98
N THR A 102 9.71 -8.47 6.95
CA THR A 102 9.53 -9.86 6.52
C THR A 102 9.95 -10.04 5.07
N ILE A 103 9.45 -9.22 4.14
CA ILE A 103 9.80 -9.35 2.72
C ILE A 103 11.25 -8.97 2.42
N SER A 104 11.86 -8.07 3.19
CA SER A 104 13.27 -7.69 3.02
C SER A 104 14.24 -8.78 3.45
N SER A 105 13.84 -9.68 4.36
CA SER A 105 14.65 -10.80 4.82
C SER A 105 14.33 -12.12 4.11
N ASP A 106 13.24 -12.16 3.37
CA ASP A 106 12.82 -13.34 2.64
C ASP A 106 13.77 -13.64 1.49
N ASP A 107 14.03 -14.94 1.27
CA ASP A 107 14.96 -15.44 0.24
C ASP A 107 16.32 -14.69 0.23
N GLN A 108 16.85 -14.41 1.43
CA GLN A 108 18.12 -13.66 1.62
C GLN A 108 18.11 -12.26 0.96
N GLY A 109 16.95 -11.64 0.84
CA GLY A 109 16.75 -10.34 0.19
C GLY A 109 16.47 -10.42 -1.30
N PHE A 110 16.32 -11.61 -1.87
CA PHE A 110 16.02 -11.83 -3.30
C PHE A 110 14.52 -12.07 -3.59
N ASN A 111 13.63 -11.75 -2.64
CA ASN A 111 12.20 -11.75 -2.93
C ASN A 111 11.90 -10.80 -4.10
N ALA A 112 11.26 -11.33 -5.16
CA ALA A 112 11.07 -10.59 -6.42
C ALA A 112 10.22 -9.31 -6.23
N VAL A 113 9.22 -9.36 -5.35
CA VAL A 113 8.37 -8.20 -5.03
C VAL A 113 9.16 -7.13 -4.27
N TYR A 114 9.99 -7.54 -3.32
CA TYR A 114 10.87 -6.64 -2.60
C TYR A 114 11.90 -5.98 -3.53
N MET A 115 12.53 -6.75 -4.42
CA MET A 115 13.48 -6.20 -5.40
C MET A 115 12.85 -5.16 -6.31
N MET A 116 11.62 -5.36 -6.78
CA MET A 116 10.90 -4.36 -7.58
C MET A 116 10.66 -3.07 -6.80
N LEU A 117 10.28 -3.18 -5.53
CA LEU A 117 10.05 -2.04 -4.65
C LEU A 117 11.34 -1.28 -4.34
N ASP A 118 12.38 -2.00 -3.91
CA ASP A 118 13.64 -1.42 -3.45
C ASP A 118 14.37 -0.72 -4.60
N SER A 119 14.40 -1.33 -5.78
CA SER A 119 14.95 -0.71 -6.98
C SER A 119 14.19 0.52 -7.46
N GLY A 120 12.95 0.69 -7.04
CA GLY A 120 12.06 1.75 -7.52
C GLY A 120 11.56 1.55 -8.95
N ALA A 121 11.69 0.35 -9.50
CA ALA A 121 11.23 0.02 -10.84
C ALA A 121 9.71 0.07 -10.93
N ARG A 122 9.02 -0.57 -10.00
CA ARG A 122 7.57 -0.56 -9.91
C ARG A 122 7.09 -0.86 -8.48
N GLY A 123 5.93 -0.33 -8.15
CA GLY A 123 5.30 -0.55 -6.86
C GLY A 123 5.68 0.48 -5.80
N SER A 124 4.82 0.59 -4.82
CA SER A 124 5.04 1.40 -3.61
C SER A 124 4.80 0.54 -2.37
N LYS A 125 5.31 0.99 -1.22
CA LYS A 125 5.06 0.33 0.08
C LYS A 125 3.56 0.17 0.34
N GLU A 126 2.77 1.15 -0.05
CA GLU A 126 1.32 1.15 0.08
C GLU A 126 0.66 0.03 -0.76
N GLN A 127 1.11 -0.16 -1.99
CA GLN A 127 0.60 -1.22 -2.86
C GLN A 127 0.93 -2.62 -2.31
N ILE A 128 2.14 -2.82 -1.80
CA ILE A 128 2.55 -4.09 -1.18
C ILE A 128 1.77 -4.34 0.11
N ARG A 129 1.54 -3.31 0.92
CA ARG A 129 0.69 -3.40 2.11
C ARG A 129 -0.71 -3.91 1.77
N GLN A 130 -1.31 -3.41 0.71
CA GLN A 130 -2.63 -3.86 0.27
C GLN A 130 -2.62 -5.28 -0.31
N LEU A 131 -1.50 -5.72 -0.88
CA LEU A 131 -1.37 -7.09 -1.42
C LEU A 131 -1.18 -8.15 -0.32
N SER A 132 -0.42 -7.84 0.73
CA SER A 132 0.06 -8.82 1.72
C SER A 132 -0.40 -8.53 3.15
N GLY A 133 -0.70 -7.29 3.48
CA GLY A 133 -1.11 -6.86 4.83
C GLY A 133 -2.62 -6.76 4.97
N MET A 134 -3.13 -5.52 5.01
CA MET A 134 -4.56 -5.22 5.00
C MET A 134 -4.82 -3.97 4.16
N ARG A 135 -6.01 -3.86 3.58
CA ARG A 135 -6.39 -2.64 2.85
C ARG A 135 -6.56 -1.44 3.76
N GLY A 136 -7.08 -1.65 4.96
CA GLY A 136 -7.24 -0.63 5.98
C GLY A 136 -8.50 0.22 5.82
N LEU A 137 -8.44 1.44 6.30
CA LEU A 137 -9.57 2.37 6.33
C LEU A 137 -9.87 2.94 4.93
N MET A 138 -11.18 3.03 4.62
CA MET A 138 -11.67 3.58 3.36
C MET A 138 -12.48 4.85 3.61
N ALA A 139 -12.37 5.82 2.70
CA ALA A 139 -13.18 7.03 2.74
C ALA A 139 -14.57 6.78 2.12
N LYS A 140 -15.60 7.40 2.69
CA LYS A 140 -16.94 7.43 2.07
C LYS A 140 -16.87 8.20 0.75
N PRO A 141 -17.70 7.83 -0.26
CA PRO A 141 -17.79 8.61 -1.49
C PRO A 141 -18.30 10.02 -1.17
N GLN A 142 -17.59 11.02 -1.68
CA GLN A 142 -18.01 12.42 -1.54
C GLN A 142 -19.14 12.73 -2.51
N LYS A 143 -20.16 13.46 -2.02
CA LYS A 143 -21.06 14.20 -2.92
C LYS A 143 -20.28 15.39 -3.49
N ALA A 144 -20.54 15.74 -4.75
CA ALA A 144 -19.91 16.88 -5.40
C ALA A 144 -20.10 18.15 -4.53
N GLY A 145 -19.00 18.81 -4.15
CA GLY A 145 -19.02 20.05 -3.37
C GLY A 145 -18.79 19.91 -1.85
N ALA A 146 -18.59 18.72 -1.30
CA ALA A 146 -18.25 18.56 0.12
C ALA A 146 -16.73 18.37 0.31
N GLU A 147 -16.10 19.23 1.09
CA GLU A 147 -14.70 19.05 1.51
C GLU A 147 -14.62 17.96 2.60
N GLY A 148 -13.68 17.01 2.42
CA GLY A 148 -13.34 15.99 3.39
C GLY A 148 -14.31 14.80 3.46
N GLY A 149 -14.01 13.70 2.77
CA GLY A 149 -14.76 12.45 2.91
C GLY A 149 -14.61 11.86 4.30
N GLN A 150 -15.74 11.58 4.96
CA GLN A 150 -15.73 10.87 6.25
C GLN A 150 -15.16 9.47 6.06
N ILE A 151 -14.25 9.05 6.94
CA ILE A 151 -13.66 7.71 6.93
C ILE A 151 -14.69 6.71 7.47
N ILE A 152 -14.74 5.52 6.87
CA ILE A 152 -15.57 4.42 7.36
C ILE A 152 -14.86 3.78 8.55
N GLU A 153 -15.55 3.67 9.70
CA GLU A 153 -14.96 3.14 10.94
C GLU A 153 -14.45 1.71 10.80
N ASN A 154 -15.16 0.87 10.04
CA ASN A 154 -14.79 -0.52 9.84
C ASN A 154 -13.68 -0.60 8.77
N PRO A 155 -12.45 -1.03 9.13
CA PRO A 155 -11.39 -1.22 8.17
C PRO A 155 -11.62 -2.46 7.32
N ILE A 156 -10.99 -2.51 6.16
CA ILE A 156 -10.87 -3.73 5.37
C ILE A 156 -9.63 -4.47 5.88
N LEU A 157 -9.84 -5.58 6.57
CA LEU A 157 -8.78 -6.40 7.16
C LEU A 157 -8.11 -7.33 6.17
N SER A 158 -8.86 -7.75 5.14
CA SER A 158 -8.35 -8.62 4.10
C SER A 158 -7.38 -7.89 3.18
N ASN A 159 -6.45 -8.64 2.62
CA ASN A 159 -5.56 -8.21 1.54
C ASN A 159 -6.00 -8.83 0.20
N PHE A 160 -5.37 -8.43 -0.88
CA PHE A 160 -5.72 -8.95 -2.20
C PHE A 160 -5.31 -10.42 -2.40
N LYS A 161 -4.29 -10.90 -1.69
CA LYS A 161 -3.88 -12.31 -1.77
C LYS A 161 -4.91 -13.24 -1.13
N GLU A 162 -5.47 -12.86 0.01
CA GLU A 162 -6.53 -13.60 0.70
C GLU A 162 -7.87 -13.51 -0.04
N GLY A 163 -8.09 -12.42 -0.76
CA GLY A 163 -9.37 -12.07 -1.35
C GLY A 163 -10.26 -11.29 -0.37
N LEU A 164 -11.11 -10.43 -0.91
CA LEU A 164 -12.03 -9.61 -0.14
C LEU A 164 -13.37 -10.34 0.03
N SER A 165 -14.00 -10.16 1.20
CA SER A 165 -15.40 -10.54 1.37
C SER A 165 -16.32 -9.65 0.53
N VAL A 166 -17.57 -10.07 0.34
CA VAL A 166 -18.55 -9.29 -0.45
C VAL A 166 -18.73 -7.87 0.11
N LEU A 167 -18.84 -7.74 1.43
CA LEU A 167 -18.99 -6.44 2.08
C LEU A 167 -17.72 -5.58 1.96
N GLU A 168 -16.56 -6.17 2.16
CA GLU A 168 -15.26 -5.48 2.00
C GLU A 168 -15.04 -5.04 0.55
N TYR A 169 -15.39 -5.87 -0.42
CA TYR A 169 -15.35 -5.51 -1.83
C TYR A 169 -16.25 -4.32 -2.12
N PHE A 170 -17.48 -4.34 -1.63
CA PHE A 170 -18.44 -3.26 -1.84
C PHE A 170 -17.94 -1.93 -1.27
N ILE A 171 -17.41 -1.93 -0.05
CA ILE A 171 -16.80 -0.75 0.57
C ILE A 171 -15.58 -0.26 -0.24
N SER A 172 -14.77 -1.18 -0.73
CA SER A 172 -13.54 -0.86 -1.45
C SER A 172 -13.77 -0.26 -2.84
N THR A 173 -14.89 -0.59 -3.50
CA THR A 173 -15.21 -0.10 -4.86
C THR A 173 -15.46 1.40 -4.90
N HIS A 174 -15.92 2.01 -3.83
CA HIS A 174 -16.17 3.44 -3.78
C HIS A 174 -14.91 4.27 -4.10
N GLY A 175 -13.77 3.94 -3.49
CA GLY A 175 -12.50 4.61 -3.75
C GLY A 175 -11.86 4.18 -5.08
N ALA A 176 -11.91 2.89 -5.43
CA ALA A 176 -11.31 2.37 -6.65
C ALA A 176 -11.97 2.92 -7.91
N ARG A 177 -13.30 2.94 -7.98
CA ARG A 177 -14.03 3.49 -9.12
C ARG A 177 -13.82 4.98 -9.28
N LYS A 178 -13.78 5.73 -8.17
CA LYS A 178 -13.46 7.16 -8.21
C LYS A 178 -12.06 7.38 -8.76
N GLY A 179 -11.06 6.66 -8.28
CA GLY A 179 -9.68 6.79 -8.77
C GLY A 179 -9.56 6.49 -10.27
N LEU A 180 -10.28 5.50 -10.79
CA LEU A 180 -10.33 5.23 -12.23
C LEU A 180 -10.99 6.35 -13.01
N ALA A 181 -12.13 6.88 -12.55
CA ALA A 181 -12.81 7.98 -13.18
C ALA A 181 -11.98 9.26 -13.19
N ASP A 182 -11.38 9.62 -12.05
CA ASP A 182 -10.53 10.81 -11.91
C ASP A 182 -9.26 10.72 -12.78
N THR A 183 -8.75 9.51 -13.03
CA THR A 183 -7.58 9.30 -13.90
C THR A 183 -7.94 9.34 -15.38
N ALA A 184 -9.13 8.85 -15.77
CA ALA A 184 -9.56 8.76 -17.16
C ALA A 184 -10.22 10.05 -17.69
N LEU A 185 -10.80 10.85 -16.81
CA LEU A 185 -11.53 12.09 -17.12
C LEU A 185 -10.76 13.31 -16.63
#